data_2ac910c5d68c16aee1dfc7b92467785a
#
_entry.id   2ac910c5d68c16aee1dfc7b92467785a
#
_cell.length_a   1.000
_cell.length_b   1.000
_cell.length_c   1.000
_cell.angle_alpha   90.00
_cell.angle_beta   90.00
_cell.angle_gamma   90.00
#
_symmetry.space_group_name_H-M   'P 1'
#
loop_
_entity.id
_entity.type
_entity.pdbx_description
1 polymer ?
#
loop_
_entity_poly.entity_id
_entity_poly.type
_entity_poly.pdbx_seq_one_letter_code
_entity_poly.pdbx_strand_id
1 'polypeptide(L)'
;MAVKFRTQTSETEDLVRLYLDDVGRHDLLTKDDEVRLAQAIEAGEAARETLASAKSALTRAEKRELEKLVRQGNSARRQFVESNLRLVVSIAKKYQSSGLPLLDLVQEGNLGLMHAVEKFDWRKGFKFSTYATWWIRQAITRGIANTGRTIRLPVHAGDTLSRLQKARTRLELKLGRPPTTRELAEDTEIPEDRVVEALRYGADTVSLSEPLRDDGDAELHDIIADGGAVSPFEAAVDALMPREIDRLLAALDERERQIIRLRFGLDCGEPRTLEEVGAIFNLTRERIRQIEAKAMSKLRHPSAETSVRDLLAG
;
A
#
# COMPACT_ATOMS: atom_id res chain seq x y z
N MET A 1 -22.04 12.78 16.44
CA MET A 1 -21.36 11.70 15.70
C MET A 1 -22.18 10.44 15.47
N ALA A 2 -23.03 10.02 16.39
CA ALA A 2 -23.90 8.83 16.25
C ALA A 2 -24.83 8.83 15.00
N VAL A 3 -25.20 9.99 14.47
CA VAL A 3 -26.08 10.12 13.29
C VAL A 3 -25.36 9.76 11.98
N LYS A 4 -24.04 10.07 11.84
CA LYS A 4 -23.26 9.74 10.63
C LYS A 4 -22.97 8.24 10.50
N PHE A 5 -22.74 7.52 11.60
CA PHE A 5 -22.54 6.07 11.58
C PHE A 5 -23.83 5.31 11.20
N ARG A 6 -24.98 5.81 11.62
CA ARG A 6 -26.29 5.18 11.32
C ARG A 6 -26.70 5.34 9.86
N THR A 7 -26.33 6.44 9.19
CA THR A 7 -26.59 6.66 7.76
C THR A 7 -25.69 5.80 6.88
N GLN A 8 -24.42 5.62 7.19
CA GLN A 8 -23.50 4.78 6.41
C GLN A 8 -23.85 3.29 6.47
N THR A 9 -24.29 2.78 7.64
CA THR A 9 -24.76 1.39 7.78
C THR A 9 -26.03 1.12 6.96
N SER A 10 -26.97 2.07 6.94
CA SER A 10 -28.21 1.97 6.16
C SER A 10 -27.94 1.94 4.64
N GLU A 11 -27.07 2.82 4.14
CA GLU A 11 -26.69 2.85 2.72
C GLU A 11 -25.97 1.58 2.26
N THR A 12 -25.08 1.02 3.08
CA THR A 12 -24.38 -0.22 2.75
C THR A 12 -25.32 -1.44 2.77
N GLU A 13 -26.28 -1.48 3.70
CA GLU A 13 -27.32 -2.53 3.75
C GLU A 13 -28.23 -2.48 2.52
N ASP A 14 -28.60 -1.28 2.06
CA ASP A 14 -29.39 -1.09 0.85
C ASP A 14 -28.64 -1.54 -0.41
N LEU A 15 -27.34 -1.27 -0.51
CA LEU A 15 -26.51 -1.73 -1.63
C LEU A 15 -26.36 -3.26 -1.66
N VAL A 16 -26.18 -3.89 -0.50
CA VAL A 16 -26.12 -5.36 -0.39
C VAL A 16 -27.43 -5.97 -0.84
N ARG A 17 -28.56 -5.41 -0.39
CA ARG A 17 -29.90 -5.88 -0.76
C ARG A 17 -30.13 -5.76 -2.25
N LEU A 18 -29.81 -4.61 -2.85
CA LEU A 18 -29.94 -4.38 -4.29
C LEU A 18 -29.12 -5.39 -5.09
N TYR A 19 -27.87 -5.65 -4.69
CA TYR A 19 -27.03 -6.65 -5.33
C TYR A 19 -27.60 -8.06 -5.22
N LEU A 20 -28.11 -8.45 -4.04
CA LEU A 20 -28.71 -9.78 -3.83
C LEU A 20 -30.00 -9.96 -4.64
N ASP A 21 -30.81 -8.92 -4.77
CA ASP A 21 -32.03 -8.93 -5.60
C ASP A 21 -31.67 -9.09 -7.09
N ASP A 22 -30.63 -8.43 -7.57
CA ASP A 22 -30.15 -8.54 -8.94
C ASP A 22 -29.58 -9.92 -9.25
N VAL A 23 -28.72 -10.45 -8.38
CA VAL A 23 -28.20 -11.82 -8.48
C VAL A 23 -29.31 -12.88 -8.42
N GLY A 24 -30.40 -12.59 -7.69
CA GLY A 24 -31.56 -13.48 -7.58
C GLY A 24 -32.38 -13.66 -8.88
N ARG A 25 -32.22 -12.73 -9.83
CA ARG A 25 -32.98 -12.78 -11.14
C ARG A 25 -32.40 -13.81 -12.12
N HIS A 26 -31.19 -14.28 -11.90
CA HIS A 26 -30.53 -15.23 -12.79
C HIS A 26 -30.87 -16.67 -12.42
N ASP A 27 -31.31 -17.46 -13.39
CA ASP A 27 -31.65 -18.86 -13.22
C ASP A 27 -30.42 -19.72 -12.93
N LEU A 28 -30.60 -20.77 -12.13
CA LEU A 28 -29.54 -21.74 -11.86
C LEU A 28 -29.31 -22.64 -13.06
N LEU A 29 -28.10 -22.96 -13.38
CA LEU A 29 -27.74 -23.84 -14.49
C LEU A 29 -27.88 -25.31 -14.10
N THR A 30 -28.39 -26.08 -15.05
CA THR A 30 -28.32 -27.55 -15.01
C THR A 30 -26.95 -28.02 -15.49
N LYS A 31 -26.60 -29.30 -15.26
CA LYS A 31 -25.33 -29.87 -15.74
C LYS A 31 -25.22 -29.79 -17.28
N ASP A 32 -26.30 -29.97 -17.98
CA ASP A 32 -26.32 -29.91 -19.45
C ASP A 32 -26.16 -28.47 -19.95
N ASP A 33 -26.66 -27.47 -19.21
CA ASP A 33 -26.43 -26.06 -19.49
C ASP A 33 -24.95 -25.68 -19.26
N GLU A 34 -24.32 -26.17 -18.20
CA GLU A 34 -22.89 -25.96 -17.94
C GLU A 34 -22.05 -26.45 -19.13
N VAL A 35 -22.33 -27.65 -19.65
CA VAL A 35 -21.62 -28.22 -20.81
C VAL A 35 -21.87 -27.40 -22.07
N ARG A 36 -23.12 -27.05 -22.35
CA ARG A 36 -23.51 -26.26 -23.54
C ARG A 36 -22.82 -24.89 -23.56
N LEU A 37 -22.83 -24.18 -22.42
CA LEU A 37 -22.22 -22.87 -22.31
C LEU A 37 -20.70 -22.98 -22.41
N ALA A 38 -20.08 -23.98 -21.79
CA ALA A 38 -18.63 -24.21 -21.88
C ALA A 38 -18.17 -24.48 -23.31
N GLN A 39 -18.95 -25.30 -24.08
CA GLN A 39 -18.68 -25.53 -25.50
C GLN A 39 -18.79 -24.25 -26.34
N ALA A 40 -19.80 -23.41 -26.06
CA ALA A 40 -19.96 -22.14 -26.76
C ALA A 40 -18.81 -21.16 -26.47
N ILE A 41 -18.31 -21.14 -25.23
CA ILE A 41 -17.15 -20.34 -24.83
C ILE A 41 -15.90 -20.82 -25.59
N GLU A 42 -15.64 -22.13 -25.57
CA GLU A 42 -14.49 -22.74 -26.26
C GLU A 42 -14.52 -22.43 -27.79
N ALA A 43 -15.69 -22.59 -28.43
CA ALA A 43 -15.87 -22.26 -29.85
C ALA A 43 -15.63 -20.77 -30.13
N GLY A 44 -16.06 -19.88 -29.24
CA GLY A 44 -15.84 -18.44 -29.33
C GLY A 44 -14.38 -18.05 -29.19
N GLU A 45 -13.63 -18.72 -28.32
CA GLU A 45 -12.18 -18.50 -28.12
C GLU A 45 -11.37 -18.98 -29.35
N ALA A 46 -11.67 -20.19 -29.85
CA ALA A 46 -11.06 -20.71 -31.07
C ALA A 46 -11.32 -19.80 -32.29
N ALA A 47 -12.55 -19.26 -32.40
CA ALA A 47 -12.90 -18.30 -33.45
C ALA A 47 -12.12 -16.98 -33.30
N ARG A 48 -11.88 -16.51 -32.08
CA ARG A 48 -11.08 -15.30 -31.79
C ARG A 48 -9.63 -15.49 -32.18
N GLU A 49 -9.03 -16.64 -31.85
CA GLU A 49 -7.65 -16.99 -32.23
C GLU A 49 -7.48 -17.07 -33.74
N THR A 50 -8.48 -17.69 -34.44
CA THR A 50 -8.48 -17.76 -35.90
C THR A 50 -8.57 -16.39 -36.54
N LEU A 51 -9.41 -15.48 -36.01
CA LEU A 51 -9.50 -14.10 -36.48
C LEU A 51 -8.21 -13.30 -36.23
N ALA A 52 -7.50 -13.59 -35.15
CA ALA A 52 -6.24 -12.92 -34.83
C ALA A 52 -5.07 -13.39 -35.71
N SER A 53 -5.01 -14.71 -36.01
CA SER A 53 -3.94 -15.34 -36.78
C SER A 53 -4.11 -15.17 -38.29
N ALA A 54 -5.32 -15.22 -38.82
CA ALA A 54 -5.59 -15.27 -40.26
C ALA A 54 -6.11 -13.94 -40.89
N LYS A 55 -5.70 -12.80 -40.35
CA LYS A 55 -6.19 -11.43 -40.71
C LYS A 55 -6.30 -11.11 -42.20
N SER A 56 -5.46 -11.70 -43.05
CA SER A 56 -5.40 -11.39 -44.51
C SER A 56 -5.90 -12.51 -45.43
N ALA A 57 -6.19 -13.71 -44.90
CA ALA A 57 -6.56 -14.88 -45.70
C ALA A 57 -8.04 -15.25 -45.68
N LEU A 58 -8.85 -14.60 -44.83
CA LEU A 58 -10.25 -14.91 -44.60
C LEU A 58 -11.18 -14.16 -45.57
N THR A 59 -12.14 -14.87 -46.15
CA THR A 59 -13.20 -14.24 -46.92
C THR A 59 -14.13 -13.42 -46.01
N ARG A 60 -14.88 -12.49 -46.59
CA ARG A 60 -15.84 -11.63 -45.85
C ARG A 60 -16.95 -12.44 -45.19
N ALA A 61 -17.32 -13.58 -45.77
CA ALA A 61 -18.32 -14.48 -45.22
C ALA A 61 -17.79 -15.24 -43.99
N GLU A 62 -16.60 -15.83 -44.06
CA GLU A 62 -15.93 -16.53 -42.97
C GLU A 62 -15.65 -15.60 -41.79
N LYS A 63 -15.26 -14.37 -42.04
CA LYS A 63 -15.03 -13.36 -40.99
C LYS A 63 -16.34 -13.08 -40.22
N ARG A 64 -17.47 -12.94 -40.94
CA ARG A 64 -18.78 -12.71 -40.29
C ARG A 64 -19.20 -13.89 -39.41
N GLU A 65 -19.00 -15.13 -39.87
CA GLU A 65 -19.33 -16.33 -39.09
C GLU A 65 -18.45 -16.44 -37.85
N LEU A 66 -17.15 -16.19 -37.94
CA LEU A 66 -16.25 -16.17 -36.79
C LEU A 66 -16.62 -15.06 -35.81
N GLU A 67 -16.94 -13.86 -36.29
CA GLU A 67 -17.40 -12.76 -35.43
C GLU A 67 -18.72 -13.09 -34.72
N LYS A 68 -19.63 -13.89 -35.33
CA LYS A 68 -20.83 -14.37 -34.70
C LYS A 68 -20.52 -15.37 -33.60
N LEU A 69 -19.61 -16.33 -33.82
CA LEU A 69 -19.17 -17.28 -32.81
C LEU A 69 -18.52 -16.59 -31.62
N VAL A 70 -17.69 -15.58 -31.85
CA VAL A 70 -17.09 -14.77 -30.77
C VAL A 70 -18.16 -14.06 -29.94
N ARG A 71 -19.19 -13.48 -30.59
CA ARG A 71 -20.33 -12.86 -29.87
C ARG A 71 -21.12 -13.86 -29.05
N GLN A 72 -21.39 -15.05 -29.62
CA GLN A 72 -22.07 -16.13 -28.90
C GLN A 72 -21.24 -16.61 -27.69
N GLY A 73 -19.95 -16.82 -27.86
CA GLY A 73 -19.04 -17.18 -26.76
C GLY A 73 -18.99 -16.14 -25.63
N ASN A 74 -18.94 -14.86 -25.98
CA ASN A 74 -18.97 -13.78 -24.99
C ASN A 74 -20.33 -13.73 -24.23
N SER A 75 -21.45 -13.95 -24.93
CA SER A 75 -22.77 -14.03 -24.31
C SER A 75 -22.88 -15.25 -23.38
N ALA A 76 -22.41 -16.42 -23.83
CA ALA A 76 -22.37 -17.62 -23.02
C ALA A 76 -21.50 -17.45 -21.76
N ARG A 77 -20.33 -16.81 -21.88
CA ARG A 77 -19.46 -16.48 -20.73
C ARG A 77 -20.18 -15.60 -19.72
N ARG A 78 -20.86 -14.54 -20.18
CA ARG A 78 -21.62 -13.65 -19.30
C ARG A 78 -22.71 -14.43 -18.57
N GLN A 79 -23.54 -15.20 -19.28
CA GLN A 79 -24.59 -16.02 -18.70
C GLN A 79 -24.02 -17.02 -17.68
N PHE A 80 -22.90 -17.67 -18.00
CA PHE A 80 -22.27 -18.64 -17.11
C PHE A 80 -21.83 -18.00 -15.79
N VAL A 81 -21.23 -16.79 -15.83
CA VAL A 81 -20.83 -16.04 -14.64
C VAL A 81 -22.07 -15.61 -13.85
N GLU A 82 -23.05 -14.94 -14.49
CA GLU A 82 -24.24 -14.38 -13.85
C GLU A 82 -25.04 -15.45 -13.10
N SER A 83 -25.25 -16.63 -13.71
CA SER A 83 -25.95 -17.74 -13.08
C SER A 83 -25.24 -18.39 -11.89
N ASN A 84 -23.93 -18.11 -11.71
CA ASN A 84 -23.13 -18.66 -10.61
C ASN A 84 -22.77 -17.62 -9.52
N LEU A 85 -23.22 -16.37 -9.61
CA LEU A 85 -22.96 -15.33 -8.61
C LEU A 85 -23.48 -15.72 -7.21
N ARG A 86 -24.58 -16.46 -7.13
CA ARG A 86 -25.12 -16.98 -5.86
C ARG A 86 -24.15 -17.91 -5.14
N LEU A 87 -23.36 -18.69 -5.87
CA LEU A 87 -22.30 -19.52 -5.30
C LEU A 87 -21.22 -18.65 -4.64
N VAL A 88 -20.80 -17.57 -5.29
CA VAL A 88 -19.82 -16.63 -4.74
C VAL A 88 -20.32 -16.04 -3.42
N VAL A 89 -21.56 -15.53 -3.39
CA VAL A 89 -22.18 -14.98 -2.18
C VAL A 89 -22.19 -16.00 -1.04
N SER A 90 -22.54 -17.26 -1.32
CA SER A 90 -22.59 -18.33 -0.31
C SER A 90 -21.22 -18.64 0.33
N ILE A 91 -20.15 -18.45 -0.45
CA ILE A 91 -18.77 -18.63 0.02
C ILE A 91 -18.29 -17.37 0.76
N ALA A 92 -18.50 -16.18 0.19
CA ALA A 92 -18.09 -14.89 0.75
C ALA A 92 -18.67 -14.64 2.16
N LYS A 93 -19.92 -15.03 2.40
CA LYS A 93 -20.58 -14.96 3.72
C LYS A 93 -19.76 -15.61 4.84
N LYS A 94 -18.99 -16.65 4.56
CA LYS A 94 -18.16 -17.36 5.55
C LYS A 94 -16.91 -16.56 5.98
N TYR A 95 -16.60 -15.50 5.24
CA TYR A 95 -15.41 -14.66 5.48
C TYR A 95 -15.75 -13.27 6.01
N GLN A 96 -17.00 -13.00 6.41
CA GLN A 96 -17.44 -11.70 6.93
C GLN A 96 -16.68 -11.26 8.19
N SER A 97 -16.17 -12.21 8.98
CA SER A 97 -15.35 -11.92 10.16
C SER A 97 -13.93 -11.44 9.85
N SER A 98 -13.55 -11.35 8.57
CA SER A 98 -12.20 -10.92 8.14
C SER A 98 -11.97 -9.41 8.23
N GLY A 99 -12.99 -8.60 8.58
CA GLY A 99 -12.92 -7.15 8.65
C GLY A 99 -13.21 -6.42 7.33
N LEU A 100 -13.35 -7.15 6.21
CA LEU A 100 -13.75 -6.56 4.93
C LEU A 100 -15.26 -6.54 4.75
N PRO A 101 -15.82 -5.49 4.10
CA PRO A 101 -17.24 -5.44 3.71
C PRO A 101 -17.63 -6.64 2.84
N LEU A 102 -18.88 -7.14 3.01
CA LEU A 102 -19.36 -8.30 2.25
C LEU A 102 -19.28 -8.11 0.74
N LEU A 103 -19.59 -6.92 0.24
CA LEU A 103 -19.54 -6.65 -1.19
C LEU A 103 -18.11 -6.74 -1.75
N ASP A 104 -17.11 -6.30 -0.99
CA ASP A 104 -15.70 -6.41 -1.41
C ASP A 104 -15.25 -7.87 -1.46
N LEU A 105 -15.64 -8.69 -0.47
CA LEU A 105 -15.41 -10.13 -0.48
C LEU A 105 -16.08 -10.82 -1.67
N VAL A 106 -17.29 -10.38 -2.03
CA VAL A 106 -18.01 -10.89 -3.20
C VAL A 106 -17.29 -10.50 -4.48
N GLN A 107 -16.81 -9.26 -4.61
CA GLN A 107 -16.08 -8.83 -5.82
C GLN A 107 -14.76 -9.60 -6.00
N GLU A 108 -14.01 -9.81 -4.94
CA GLU A 108 -12.84 -10.69 -4.99
C GLU A 108 -13.22 -12.13 -5.40
N GLY A 109 -14.30 -12.64 -4.84
CA GLY A 109 -14.85 -13.96 -5.23
C GLY A 109 -15.30 -14.03 -6.69
N ASN A 110 -15.87 -12.94 -7.23
CA ASN A 110 -16.28 -12.85 -8.64
C ASN A 110 -15.06 -12.91 -9.57
N LEU A 111 -13.94 -12.33 -9.21
CA LEU A 111 -12.68 -12.49 -9.96
C LEU A 111 -12.25 -13.96 -10.00
N GLY A 112 -12.35 -14.66 -8.87
CA GLY A 112 -12.10 -16.11 -8.80
C GLY A 112 -13.08 -16.92 -9.64
N LEU A 113 -14.37 -16.56 -9.65
CA LEU A 113 -15.39 -17.19 -10.48
C LEU A 113 -15.09 -17.02 -11.97
N MET A 114 -14.74 -15.79 -12.41
CA MET A 114 -14.38 -15.53 -13.82
C MET A 114 -13.20 -16.37 -14.25
N HIS A 115 -12.17 -16.48 -13.40
CA HIS A 115 -11.02 -17.34 -13.67
C HIS A 115 -11.40 -18.82 -13.73
N ALA A 116 -12.32 -19.28 -12.88
CA ALA A 116 -12.82 -20.64 -12.90
C ALA A 116 -13.59 -20.95 -14.21
N VAL A 117 -14.39 -20.00 -14.71
CA VAL A 117 -15.11 -20.15 -16.00
C VAL A 117 -14.12 -20.27 -17.16
N GLU A 118 -13.02 -19.51 -17.16
CA GLU A 118 -11.98 -19.57 -18.21
C GLU A 118 -11.21 -20.90 -18.24
N LYS A 119 -11.06 -21.55 -17.10
CA LYS A 119 -10.27 -22.79 -16.96
C LYS A 119 -11.12 -24.03 -16.81
N PHE A 120 -12.45 -23.92 -16.93
CA PHE A 120 -13.34 -25.06 -16.74
C PHE A 120 -13.29 -26.02 -17.92
N ASP A 121 -13.01 -27.30 -17.60
CA ASP A 121 -13.02 -28.38 -18.58
C ASP A 121 -14.23 -29.31 -18.35
N TRP A 122 -15.25 -29.11 -19.18
CA TRP A 122 -16.49 -29.90 -19.14
C TRP A 122 -16.31 -31.38 -19.43
N ARG A 123 -15.22 -31.78 -20.12
CA ARG A 123 -14.92 -33.18 -20.49
C ARG A 123 -14.63 -34.04 -19.25
N LYS A 124 -14.21 -33.45 -18.14
CA LYS A 124 -13.95 -34.15 -16.88
C LYS A 124 -15.20 -34.63 -16.15
N GLY A 125 -16.41 -34.21 -16.57
CA GLY A 125 -17.66 -34.69 -16.07
C GLY A 125 -18.04 -34.24 -14.66
N PHE A 126 -17.23 -33.46 -13.96
CA PHE A 126 -17.56 -32.86 -12.66
C PHE A 126 -18.45 -31.64 -12.79
N LYS A 127 -19.25 -31.35 -11.74
CA LYS A 127 -20.01 -30.09 -11.66
C LYS A 127 -19.08 -28.90 -11.58
N PHE A 128 -19.45 -27.83 -12.27
CA PHE A 128 -18.71 -26.58 -12.23
C PHE A 128 -18.50 -26.04 -10.80
N SER A 129 -19.54 -26.12 -9.96
CA SER A 129 -19.46 -25.64 -8.57
C SER A 129 -18.34 -26.27 -7.75
N THR A 130 -17.99 -27.55 -8.00
CA THR A 130 -16.89 -28.24 -7.31
C THR A 130 -15.55 -27.59 -7.64
N TYR A 131 -15.33 -27.26 -8.91
CA TYR A 131 -14.10 -26.62 -9.39
C TYR A 131 -14.05 -25.13 -9.00
N ALA A 132 -15.16 -24.41 -9.22
CA ALA A 132 -15.24 -22.97 -8.95
C ALA A 132 -15.06 -22.64 -7.46
N THR A 133 -15.55 -23.48 -6.55
CA THR A 133 -15.41 -23.25 -5.10
C THR A 133 -13.95 -23.07 -4.68
N TRP A 134 -13.02 -23.81 -5.28
CA TRP A 134 -11.59 -23.69 -4.98
C TRP A 134 -11.06 -22.31 -5.42
N TRP A 135 -11.35 -21.88 -6.64
CA TRP A 135 -10.88 -20.61 -7.19
C TRP A 135 -11.51 -19.40 -6.48
N ILE A 136 -12.79 -19.47 -6.18
CA ILE A 136 -13.50 -18.42 -5.42
C ILE A 136 -12.87 -18.27 -4.03
N ARG A 137 -12.65 -19.37 -3.32
CA ARG A 137 -12.02 -19.36 -2.00
C ARG A 137 -10.60 -18.79 -2.06
N GLN A 138 -9.82 -19.22 -3.03
CA GLN A 138 -8.46 -18.74 -3.24
C GLN A 138 -8.43 -17.24 -3.50
N ALA A 139 -9.32 -16.72 -4.36
CA ALA A 139 -9.41 -15.31 -4.68
C ALA A 139 -9.81 -14.48 -3.44
N ILE A 140 -10.85 -14.90 -2.71
CA ILE A 140 -11.28 -14.23 -1.47
C ILE A 140 -10.14 -14.20 -0.44
N THR A 141 -9.49 -15.34 -0.17
CA THR A 141 -8.40 -15.40 0.82
C THR A 141 -7.23 -14.51 0.41
N ARG A 142 -6.90 -14.48 -0.88
CA ARG A 142 -5.85 -13.62 -1.41
C ARG A 142 -6.24 -12.15 -1.38
N GLY A 143 -7.50 -11.82 -1.66
CA GLY A 143 -8.07 -10.48 -1.50
C GLY A 143 -7.95 -9.98 -0.06
N ILE A 144 -8.37 -10.79 0.92
CA ILE A 144 -8.23 -10.48 2.35
C ILE A 144 -6.77 -10.21 2.72
N ALA A 145 -5.83 -11.06 2.27
CA ALA A 145 -4.41 -10.86 2.54
C ALA A 145 -3.85 -9.56 1.93
N ASN A 146 -4.41 -9.11 0.80
CA ASN A 146 -3.95 -7.93 0.07
C ASN A 146 -4.54 -6.62 0.58
N THR A 147 -5.80 -6.62 1.01
CA THR A 147 -6.58 -5.40 1.30
C THR A 147 -7.16 -5.34 2.71
N GLY A 148 -7.11 -6.46 3.47
CA GLY A 148 -7.72 -6.56 4.80
C GLY A 148 -7.00 -5.77 5.91
N ARG A 149 -5.83 -5.18 5.63
CA ARG A 149 -5.06 -4.37 6.59
C ARG A 149 -4.75 -2.99 6.05
N THR A 150 -4.82 -1.97 6.91
CA THR A 150 -4.41 -0.59 6.58
C THR A 150 -2.96 -0.54 6.11
N ILE A 151 -2.06 -1.23 6.81
CA ILE A 151 -0.67 -1.43 6.39
C ILE A 151 -0.57 -2.82 5.76
N ARG A 152 -0.43 -2.87 4.43
CA ARG A 152 -0.35 -4.11 3.67
C ARG A 152 0.86 -4.95 4.10
N LEU A 153 0.62 -6.23 4.38
CA LEU A 153 1.67 -7.22 4.64
C LEU A 153 1.89 -8.11 3.40
N PRO A 154 3.14 -8.57 3.14
CA PRO A 154 3.39 -9.63 2.18
C PRO A 154 2.63 -10.91 2.56
N VAL A 155 2.18 -11.69 1.57
CA VAL A 155 1.34 -12.89 1.80
C VAL A 155 2.00 -13.89 2.76
N HIS A 156 3.32 -14.14 2.59
CA HIS A 156 4.05 -15.06 3.46
C HIS A 156 4.11 -14.60 4.94
N ALA A 157 4.19 -13.29 5.19
CA ALA A 157 4.14 -12.75 6.54
C ALA A 157 2.73 -12.89 7.14
N GLY A 158 1.68 -12.67 6.33
CA GLY A 158 0.30 -12.90 6.71
C GLY A 158 0.00 -14.38 7.04
N ASP A 159 0.54 -15.32 6.25
CA ASP A 159 0.40 -16.76 6.50
C ASP A 159 1.09 -17.16 7.81
N THR A 160 2.29 -16.64 8.06
CA THR A 160 3.02 -16.86 9.33
C THR A 160 2.21 -16.34 10.52
N LEU A 161 1.69 -15.13 10.42
CA LEU A 161 0.86 -14.53 11.46
C LEU A 161 -0.42 -15.35 11.72
N SER A 162 -1.10 -15.81 10.66
CA SER A 162 -2.29 -16.67 10.77
C SER A 162 -1.97 -18.01 11.46
N ARG A 163 -0.81 -18.62 11.16
CA ARG A 163 -0.35 -19.83 11.87
C ARG A 163 -0.12 -19.55 13.36
N LEU A 164 0.55 -18.45 13.68
CA LEU A 164 0.81 -18.04 15.07
C LEU A 164 -0.48 -17.76 15.83
N GLN A 165 -1.46 -17.08 15.24
CA GLN A 165 -2.76 -16.83 15.87
C GLN A 165 -3.53 -18.11 16.16
N LYS A 166 -3.55 -19.07 15.22
CA LYS A 166 -4.17 -20.38 15.44
C LYS A 166 -3.47 -21.19 16.53
N ALA A 167 -2.14 -21.16 16.55
CA ALA A 167 -1.34 -21.80 17.60
C ALA A 167 -1.62 -21.16 18.97
N ARG A 168 -1.67 -19.83 19.02
CA ARG A 168 -1.99 -19.07 20.23
C ARG A 168 -3.34 -19.50 20.80
N THR A 169 -4.40 -19.46 20.01
CA THR A 169 -5.74 -19.87 20.47
C THR A 169 -5.76 -21.32 20.96
N ARG A 170 -5.08 -22.25 20.27
CA ARG A 170 -4.97 -23.65 20.65
C ARG A 170 -4.22 -23.83 21.99
N LEU A 171 -3.10 -23.12 22.16
CA LEU A 171 -2.29 -23.20 23.38
C LEU A 171 -2.99 -22.52 24.57
N GLU A 172 -3.67 -21.40 24.36
CA GLU A 172 -4.48 -20.74 25.40
C GLU A 172 -5.54 -21.68 25.96
N LEU A 173 -6.23 -22.43 25.11
CA LEU A 173 -7.22 -23.43 25.53
C LEU A 173 -6.57 -24.61 26.32
N LYS A 174 -5.33 -24.99 25.99
CA LYS A 174 -4.63 -26.07 26.70
C LYS A 174 -4.02 -25.64 28.02
N LEU A 175 -3.43 -24.44 28.05
CA LEU A 175 -2.65 -23.95 29.19
C LEU A 175 -3.49 -23.16 30.21
N GLY A 176 -4.67 -22.67 29.80
CA GLY A 176 -5.49 -21.76 30.59
C GLY A 176 -4.89 -20.36 30.81
N ARG A 177 -3.81 -20.05 30.07
CA ARG A 177 -3.11 -18.75 30.07
C ARG A 177 -2.57 -18.43 28.67
N PRO A 178 -2.26 -17.17 28.39
CA PRO A 178 -1.61 -16.81 27.13
C PRO A 178 -0.23 -17.50 27.03
N PRO A 179 0.10 -18.07 25.83
CA PRO A 179 1.39 -18.74 25.60
C PRO A 179 2.53 -17.72 25.49
N THR A 180 3.73 -18.11 25.87
CA THR A 180 4.96 -17.36 25.69
C THR A 180 5.44 -17.46 24.23
N THR A 181 6.34 -16.54 23.82
CA THR A 181 6.95 -16.56 22.46
C THR A 181 7.67 -17.88 22.19
N ARG A 182 8.32 -18.44 23.21
CA ARG A 182 9.02 -19.73 23.13
C ARG A 182 8.05 -20.89 22.93
N GLU A 183 6.94 -20.94 23.66
CA GLU A 183 5.90 -21.97 23.49
C GLU A 183 5.26 -21.91 22.09
N LEU A 184 5.06 -20.68 21.56
CA LEU A 184 4.60 -20.50 20.19
C LEU A 184 5.63 -20.97 19.17
N ALA A 185 6.92 -20.71 19.38
CA ALA A 185 8.00 -21.14 18.52
C ALA A 185 8.10 -22.69 18.49
N GLU A 186 8.00 -23.33 19.62
CA GLU A 186 8.03 -24.80 19.76
C GLU A 186 6.80 -25.44 19.07
N ASP A 187 5.59 -24.89 19.25
CA ASP A 187 4.35 -25.44 18.66
C ASP A 187 4.26 -25.21 17.14
N THR A 188 4.81 -24.12 16.63
CA THR A 188 4.74 -23.76 15.19
C THR A 188 5.98 -24.15 14.39
N GLU A 189 7.05 -24.60 15.06
CA GLU A 189 8.37 -24.89 14.46
C GLU A 189 8.99 -23.66 13.76
N ILE A 190 8.69 -22.48 14.26
CA ILE A 190 9.21 -21.20 13.75
C ILE A 190 10.27 -20.69 14.74
N PRO A 191 11.45 -20.22 14.30
CA PRO A 191 12.45 -19.63 15.20
C PRO A 191 11.88 -18.48 16.03
N GLU A 192 12.25 -18.38 17.32
CA GLU A 192 11.68 -17.40 18.25
C GLU A 192 11.84 -15.95 17.76
N ASP A 193 12.98 -15.60 17.15
CA ASP A 193 13.21 -14.28 16.56
C ASP A 193 12.17 -13.94 15.49
N ARG A 194 11.80 -14.92 14.66
CA ARG A 194 10.75 -14.75 13.64
C ARG A 194 9.35 -14.66 14.23
N VAL A 195 9.10 -15.33 15.35
CA VAL A 195 7.82 -15.19 16.09
C VAL A 195 7.69 -13.78 16.64
N VAL A 196 8.73 -13.23 17.28
CA VAL A 196 8.74 -11.87 17.80
C VAL A 196 8.55 -10.84 16.68
N GLU A 197 9.27 -11.01 15.57
CA GLU A 197 9.15 -10.15 14.39
C GLU A 197 7.71 -10.17 13.82
N ALA A 198 7.14 -11.36 13.64
CA ALA A 198 5.78 -11.52 13.12
C ALA A 198 4.72 -10.91 14.04
N LEU A 199 4.87 -11.04 15.36
CA LEU A 199 3.96 -10.42 16.32
C LEU A 199 4.03 -8.89 16.30
N ARG A 200 5.21 -8.29 16.06
CA ARG A 200 5.36 -6.83 15.91
C ARG A 200 4.61 -6.31 14.69
N TYR A 201 4.72 -7.00 13.54
CA TYR A 201 3.97 -6.60 12.32
C TYR A 201 2.49 -6.96 12.41
N GLY A 202 2.12 -7.88 13.30
CA GLY A 202 0.76 -8.33 13.50
C GLY A 202 -0.10 -7.38 14.33
N ALA A 203 0.47 -6.35 14.94
CA ALA A 203 -0.28 -5.37 15.71
C ALA A 203 -1.25 -4.61 14.80
N ASP A 204 -2.48 -4.43 15.26
CA ASP A 204 -3.48 -3.64 14.55
C ASP A 204 -3.23 -2.15 14.78
N THR A 205 -3.58 -1.35 13.77
CA THR A 205 -3.52 0.11 13.85
C THR A 205 -4.70 0.61 14.68
N VAL A 206 -4.45 1.62 15.52
CA VAL A 206 -5.47 2.29 16.34
C VAL A 206 -5.85 3.60 15.64
N SER A 207 -7.12 3.99 15.72
CA SER A 207 -7.59 5.26 15.15
C SER A 207 -7.08 6.43 15.99
N LEU A 208 -6.56 7.46 15.33
CA LEU A 208 -6.19 8.71 16.01
C LEU A 208 -7.41 9.48 16.56
N SER A 209 -8.58 9.26 15.98
CA SER A 209 -9.86 9.82 16.42
C SER A 209 -10.56 8.93 17.44
N GLU A 210 -9.87 7.98 18.07
CA GLU A 210 -10.43 7.19 19.14
C GLU A 210 -10.58 8.07 20.40
N PRO A 211 -11.79 8.14 21.02
CA PRO A 211 -12.00 8.95 22.20
C PRO A 211 -11.22 8.37 23.39
N LEU A 212 -10.51 9.22 24.12
CA LEU A 212 -9.72 8.81 25.31
C LEU A 212 -10.60 8.47 26.53
N ARG A 213 -11.82 9.03 26.59
CA ARG A 213 -12.79 8.82 27.66
C ARG A 213 -14.20 8.81 27.08
N ASP A 214 -15.09 8.04 27.67
CA ASP A 214 -16.49 7.94 27.25
C ASP A 214 -17.25 9.29 27.30
N ASP A 215 -16.85 10.22 28.16
CA ASP A 215 -17.50 11.51 28.40
C ASP A 215 -16.72 12.70 27.81
N GLY A 216 -15.65 12.47 27.05
CA GLY A 216 -14.71 13.52 26.67
C GLY A 216 -14.70 13.87 25.19
N ASP A 217 -14.53 15.14 24.88
CA ASP A 217 -14.22 15.62 23.53
C ASP A 217 -12.76 15.34 23.11
N ALA A 218 -11.91 14.78 24.02
CA ALA A 218 -10.50 14.52 23.78
C ALA A 218 -10.30 13.22 23.00
N GLU A 219 -9.58 13.30 21.90
CA GLU A 219 -9.22 12.18 21.03
C GLU A 219 -7.74 11.78 21.23
N LEU A 220 -7.36 10.58 20.77
CA LEU A 220 -5.99 10.07 20.91
C LEU A 220 -4.95 11.01 20.28
N HIS A 221 -5.31 11.68 19.16
CA HIS A 221 -4.39 12.59 18.47
C HIS A 221 -4.02 13.82 19.33
N ASP A 222 -4.85 14.26 20.27
CA ASP A 222 -4.59 15.42 21.12
C ASP A 222 -3.41 15.24 22.09
N ILE A 223 -3.07 13.98 22.40
CA ILE A 223 -1.98 13.66 23.32
C ILE A 223 -0.68 13.26 22.61
N ILE A 224 -0.70 13.14 21.28
CA ILE A 224 0.48 12.76 20.50
C ILE A 224 1.26 14.03 20.16
N ALA A 225 2.49 14.12 20.70
CA ALA A 225 3.38 15.23 20.38
C ALA A 225 3.83 15.18 18.92
N ASP A 226 3.83 16.33 18.25
CA ASP A 226 4.45 16.48 16.94
C ASP A 226 5.98 16.49 17.09
N GLY A 227 6.62 15.35 16.83
CA GLY A 227 8.09 15.21 16.87
C GLY A 227 8.82 15.98 15.77
N GLY A 228 8.10 16.49 14.75
CA GLY A 228 8.67 17.32 13.68
C GLY A 228 8.52 18.83 13.92
N ALA A 229 7.81 19.23 14.98
CA ALA A 229 7.66 20.64 15.31
C ALA A 229 8.98 21.23 15.77
N VAL A 230 9.44 22.28 15.08
CA VAL A 230 10.66 23.01 15.44
C VAL A 230 10.41 23.72 16.79
N SER A 231 11.30 23.49 17.75
CA SER A 231 11.22 24.18 19.04
C SER A 231 11.28 25.71 18.83
N PRO A 232 10.49 26.52 19.56
CA PRO A 232 10.60 27.97 19.50
C PRO A 232 12.01 28.47 19.79
N PHE A 233 12.75 27.75 20.62
CA PHE A 233 14.16 28.04 20.89
C PHE A 233 15.03 27.79 19.65
N GLU A 234 14.92 26.66 18.99
CA GLU A 234 15.63 26.32 17.75
C GLU A 234 15.29 27.33 16.64
N ALA A 235 14.01 27.66 16.47
CA ALA A 235 13.58 28.66 15.51
C ALA A 235 14.19 30.05 15.79
N ALA A 236 14.33 30.44 17.06
CA ALA A 236 14.96 31.68 17.46
C ALA A 236 16.48 31.65 17.19
N VAL A 237 17.15 30.53 17.47
CA VAL A 237 18.59 30.33 17.17
C VAL A 237 18.82 30.45 15.66
N ASP A 238 18.02 29.74 14.86
CA ASP A 238 18.13 29.78 13.40
C ASP A 238 17.89 31.17 12.82
N ALA A 239 16.96 31.94 13.40
CA ALA A 239 16.68 33.31 13.00
C ALA A 239 17.80 34.30 13.37
N LEU A 240 18.55 34.03 14.45
CA LEU A 240 19.67 34.85 14.90
C LEU A 240 21.00 34.50 14.22
N MET A 241 21.13 33.23 13.79
CA MET A 241 22.37 32.70 13.20
C MET A 241 22.91 33.57 12.03
N PRO A 242 22.11 34.04 11.05
CA PRO A 242 22.63 34.89 9.97
C PRO A 242 23.24 36.18 10.47
N ARG A 243 22.67 36.78 11.52
CA ARG A 243 23.19 38.04 12.11
C ARG A 243 24.51 37.82 12.80
N GLU A 244 24.68 36.74 13.53
CA GLU A 244 25.93 36.39 14.18
C GLU A 244 27.03 36.04 13.18
N ILE A 245 26.67 35.33 12.08
CA ILE A 245 27.58 35.07 10.95
C ILE A 245 28.02 36.40 10.33
N ASP A 246 27.13 37.36 10.08
CA ASP A 246 27.46 38.67 9.53
C ASP A 246 28.39 39.45 10.46
N ARG A 247 28.16 39.37 11.78
CA ARG A 247 29.05 40.01 12.79
C ARG A 247 30.46 39.39 12.76
N LEU A 248 30.57 38.06 12.69
CA LEU A 248 31.84 37.38 12.53
C LEU A 248 32.59 37.77 11.24
N LEU A 249 31.85 37.85 10.14
CA LEU A 249 32.43 38.22 8.85
C LEU A 249 32.83 39.71 8.78
N ALA A 250 32.35 40.56 9.69
CA ALA A 250 32.73 41.98 9.74
C ALA A 250 34.22 42.20 10.01
N ALA A 251 34.90 41.22 10.63
CA ALA A 251 36.37 41.25 10.86
C ALA A 251 37.19 41.01 9.57
N LEU A 252 36.56 40.62 8.47
CA LEU A 252 37.23 40.37 7.20
C LEU A 252 37.17 41.61 6.28
N ASP A 253 38.17 41.71 5.39
CA ASP A 253 38.13 42.69 4.30
C ASP A 253 36.94 42.40 3.38
N GLU A 254 36.34 43.43 2.75
CA GLU A 254 35.14 43.30 1.92
C GLU A 254 35.28 42.21 0.86
N ARG A 255 36.45 42.11 0.25
CA ARG A 255 36.72 41.08 -0.76
C ARG A 255 36.83 39.68 -0.18
N GLU A 256 37.45 39.51 0.98
CA GLU A 256 37.52 38.25 1.71
C GLU A 256 36.13 37.80 2.15
N ARG A 257 35.32 38.72 2.65
CA ARG A 257 33.92 38.48 3.07
C ARG A 257 33.04 37.96 1.92
N GLN A 258 33.09 38.62 0.77
CA GLN A 258 32.28 38.21 -0.42
C GLN A 258 32.71 36.82 -0.92
N ILE A 259 34.01 36.52 -0.93
CA ILE A 259 34.52 35.21 -1.34
C ILE A 259 34.01 34.11 -0.39
N ILE A 260 34.07 34.35 0.94
CA ILE A 260 33.54 33.40 1.93
C ILE A 260 32.03 33.22 1.79
N ARG A 261 31.24 34.30 1.63
CA ARG A 261 29.81 34.23 1.43
C ARG A 261 29.43 33.37 0.23
N LEU A 262 30.04 33.61 -0.92
CA LEU A 262 29.79 32.84 -2.14
C LEU A 262 30.28 31.38 -2.00
N ARG A 263 31.43 31.17 -1.36
CA ARG A 263 32.01 29.83 -1.18
C ARG A 263 31.14 28.92 -0.34
N PHE A 264 30.57 29.45 0.75
CA PHE A 264 29.74 28.69 1.70
C PHE A 264 28.23 28.86 1.46
N GLY A 265 27.85 29.58 0.43
CA GLY A 265 26.43 29.74 0.07
C GLY A 265 25.62 30.60 1.04
N LEU A 266 26.27 31.51 1.77
CA LEU A 266 25.61 32.33 2.81
C LEU A 266 24.61 33.36 2.21
N ASP A 267 24.71 33.66 0.92
CA ASP A 267 23.83 34.61 0.23
C ASP A 267 22.67 33.91 -0.49
N CYS A 268 22.92 32.73 -1.12
CA CYS A 268 21.97 32.06 -2.02
C CYS A 268 21.63 30.62 -1.60
N GLY A 269 22.11 30.15 -0.44
CA GLY A 269 21.87 28.80 0.07
C GLY A 269 22.70 27.70 -0.59
N GLU A 270 23.34 27.94 -1.74
CA GLU A 270 24.16 26.96 -2.45
C GLU A 270 25.64 27.28 -2.41
N PRO A 271 26.51 26.42 -1.87
CA PRO A 271 27.95 26.62 -1.86
C PRO A 271 28.55 26.52 -3.26
N ARG A 272 29.43 27.46 -3.62
CA ARG A 272 30.08 27.50 -4.94
C ARG A 272 31.48 26.89 -4.88
N THR A 273 31.92 26.33 -5.99
CA THR A 273 33.27 25.77 -6.12
C THR A 273 34.33 26.87 -6.20
N LEU A 274 35.58 26.56 -5.89
CA LEU A 274 36.71 27.52 -6.00
C LEU A 274 36.91 28.07 -7.41
N GLU A 275 36.54 27.28 -8.42
CA GLU A 275 36.63 27.67 -9.84
C GLU A 275 35.52 28.67 -10.21
N GLU A 276 34.29 28.44 -9.77
CA GLU A 276 33.16 29.35 -9.99
C GLU A 276 33.39 30.69 -9.28
N VAL A 277 33.84 30.65 -8.02
CA VAL A 277 34.21 31.89 -7.29
C VAL A 277 35.36 32.60 -8.01
N GLY A 278 36.39 31.84 -8.49
CA GLY A 278 37.48 32.37 -9.28
C GLY A 278 37.03 33.08 -10.55
N ALA A 279 36.06 32.51 -11.26
CA ALA A 279 35.50 33.14 -12.46
C ALA A 279 34.78 34.47 -12.15
N ILE A 280 34.05 34.56 -11.02
CA ILE A 280 33.36 35.80 -10.60
C ILE A 280 34.33 36.91 -10.29
N PHE A 281 35.47 36.61 -9.62
CA PHE A 281 36.46 37.61 -9.21
C PHE A 281 37.60 37.78 -10.19
N ASN A 282 37.60 37.10 -11.34
CA ASN A 282 38.72 37.06 -12.30
C ASN A 282 40.06 36.66 -11.67
N LEU A 283 40.01 35.64 -10.82
CA LEU A 283 41.18 35.09 -10.11
C LEU A 283 41.34 33.60 -10.40
N THR A 284 42.59 33.11 -10.25
CA THR A 284 42.84 31.66 -10.37
C THR A 284 42.28 30.91 -9.16
N ARG A 285 41.92 29.65 -9.34
CA ARG A 285 41.46 28.73 -8.28
C ARG A 285 42.42 28.74 -7.07
N GLU A 286 43.72 28.70 -7.31
CA GLU A 286 44.72 28.69 -6.24
C GLU A 286 44.75 30.02 -5.46
N ARG A 287 44.51 31.13 -6.15
CA ARG A 287 44.41 32.44 -5.48
C ARG A 287 43.19 32.53 -4.56
N ILE A 288 42.06 32.02 -4.99
CA ILE A 288 40.85 31.94 -4.14
C ILE A 288 41.09 31.04 -2.93
N ARG A 289 41.76 29.88 -3.11
CA ARG A 289 42.14 29.00 -1.99
C ARG A 289 43.03 29.68 -0.96
N GLN A 290 44.00 30.51 -1.42
CA GLN A 290 44.87 31.29 -0.53
C GLN A 290 44.08 32.34 0.25
N ILE A 291 43.14 33.05 -0.42
CA ILE A 291 42.29 34.06 0.23
C ILE A 291 41.38 33.38 1.25
N GLU A 292 40.74 32.26 0.91
CA GLU A 292 39.91 31.46 1.82
C GLU A 292 40.73 31.05 3.08
N ALA A 293 41.90 30.47 2.87
CA ALA A 293 42.76 30.05 3.99
C ALA A 293 43.16 31.22 4.90
N LYS A 294 43.47 32.38 4.31
CA LYS A 294 43.81 33.60 5.06
C LYS A 294 42.60 34.13 5.83
N ALA A 295 41.40 34.17 5.20
CA ALA A 295 40.20 34.61 5.84
C ALA A 295 39.80 33.70 7.01
N MET A 296 39.87 32.38 6.81
CA MET A 296 39.60 31.38 7.86
C MET A 296 40.61 31.48 9.02
N SER A 297 41.88 31.82 8.74
CA SER A 297 42.90 32.08 9.79
C SER A 297 42.55 33.32 10.59
N LYS A 298 42.09 34.41 9.95
CA LYS A 298 41.66 35.62 10.65
C LYS A 298 40.46 35.35 11.58
N LEU A 299 39.46 34.57 11.10
CA LEU A 299 38.29 34.21 11.89
C LEU A 299 38.61 33.27 13.09
N ARG A 300 39.69 32.48 12.99
CA ARG A 300 40.11 31.58 14.07
C ARG A 300 40.96 32.28 15.13
N HIS A 301 41.40 33.50 14.89
CA HIS A 301 42.29 34.20 15.82
C HIS A 301 41.54 34.62 17.11
N PRO A 302 42.12 34.41 18.31
CA PRO A 302 41.47 34.68 19.60
C PRO A 302 41.10 36.14 19.87
N SER A 303 41.65 37.07 19.09
CA SER A 303 41.33 38.50 19.20
C SER A 303 40.12 38.94 18.35
N ALA A 304 39.45 38.03 17.64
CA ALA A 304 38.15 38.33 17.09
C ALA A 304 37.15 38.50 18.26
N GLU A 305 36.49 39.64 18.34
CA GLU A 305 35.61 40.04 19.46
C GLU A 305 34.47 39.10 19.75
N THR A 306 34.20 38.14 18.84
CA THR A 306 33.24 37.06 19.01
C THR A 306 33.94 35.74 18.65
N SER A 307 34.25 34.93 19.67
CA SER A 307 34.89 33.64 19.43
C SER A 307 33.89 32.68 18.78
N VAL A 308 34.25 32.10 17.63
CA VAL A 308 33.49 31.00 17.00
C VAL A 308 33.25 29.84 17.97
N ARG A 309 34.11 29.73 19.01
CA ARG A 309 33.96 28.74 20.08
C ARG A 309 32.71 28.95 20.94
N ASP A 310 32.29 30.21 21.13
CA ASP A 310 31.14 30.53 21.98
C ASP A 310 29.82 30.16 21.26
N LEU A 311 29.80 30.20 19.91
CA LEU A 311 28.69 29.75 19.09
C LEU A 311 28.60 28.21 18.96
N LEU A 312 29.66 27.48 19.17
CA LEU A 312 29.69 26.01 19.12
C LEU A 312 29.55 25.35 20.51
N ALA A 313 29.59 26.15 21.58
CA ALA A 313 29.53 25.68 22.97
C ALA A 313 28.10 25.79 23.57
N GLY A 314 27.14 26.36 22.88
CA GLY A 314 25.71 26.40 23.23
C GLY A 314 24.95 25.33 22.48
#